data_0e716174606a9449988b10aa8d8a7026
#
_entry.id   0e716174606a9449988b10aa8d8a7026
#
_cell.length_a   1.000
_cell.length_b   1.000
_cell.length_c   1.000
_cell.angle_alpha   90.00
_cell.angle_beta   90.00
_cell.angle_gamma   90.00
#
_symmetry.space_group_name_H-M   'P 1'
#
loop_
_entity.id
_entity.type
_entity.pdbx_description
1 polymer ?
#
loop_
_entity_poly.entity_id
_entity_poly.type
_entity_poly.pdbx_seq_one_letter_code
_entity_poly.pdbx_strand_id
1 'polypeptide(L)'
;TAILSVRDIQGYSLTQEQADLLKALGFDNADTLLEHEYHSFVGVIDGKTVVAQNIGNGDNADGNTEYHGMLNDMNISVTSQTLHAGDKSSINVSGKEYSKNMRGFNIVVVDNTTGEVIDSAAFDTHVPEFTCTR
;
A
#
# COMPACT_ATOMS: atom_id res chain seq x y z
N THR A 1 12.68 1.64 5.62
CA THR A 1 11.26 1.31 5.76
C THR A 1 10.52 1.65 4.47
N ALA A 2 9.75 0.70 3.96
CA ALA A 2 8.86 0.92 2.83
C ALA A 2 7.41 0.74 3.30
N ILE A 3 6.55 1.67 2.89
CA ILE A 3 5.14 1.70 3.27
C ILE A 3 4.31 1.72 2.01
N LEU A 4 3.39 0.74 1.88
CA LEU A 4 2.54 0.58 0.72
C LEU A 4 1.08 0.74 1.12
N SER A 5 0.32 1.43 0.27
CA SER A 5 -1.13 1.57 0.41
C SER A 5 -1.76 1.59 -0.97
N VAL A 6 -2.81 0.81 -1.15
CA VAL A 6 -3.52 0.78 -2.43
C VAL A 6 -4.82 1.57 -2.35
N ARG A 7 -5.22 2.14 -3.48
CA ARG A 7 -6.49 2.82 -3.64
C ARG A 7 -7.23 2.22 -4.83
N ASP A 8 -8.46 1.77 -4.57
CA ASP A 8 -9.40 1.31 -5.61
C ASP A 8 -8.81 0.26 -6.55
N ILE A 9 -8.36 -0.89 -6.01
CA ILE A 9 -7.91 -2.00 -6.84
C ILE A 9 -8.91 -3.15 -6.87
N GLN A 10 -8.90 -3.89 -7.98
CA GLN A 10 -9.64 -5.13 -8.18
C GLN A 10 -8.67 -6.23 -8.56
N GLY A 11 -8.98 -7.49 -8.21
CA GLY A 11 -8.08 -8.61 -8.45
C GLY A 11 -7.67 -8.79 -9.90
N TYR A 12 -8.56 -8.52 -10.85
CA TYR A 12 -8.24 -8.67 -12.26
C TYR A 12 -7.30 -7.57 -12.80
N SER A 13 -7.07 -6.51 -12.05
CA SER A 13 -6.12 -5.45 -12.44
C SER A 13 -4.69 -5.71 -11.99
N LEU A 14 -4.48 -6.77 -11.21
CA LEU A 14 -3.16 -7.18 -10.74
C LEU A 14 -2.74 -8.48 -11.44
N THR A 15 -1.48 -8.57 -11.87
CA THR A 15 -0.94 -9.77 -12.50
C THR A 15 -0.30 -10.70 -11.46
N GLN A 16 -0.17 -12.01 -11.82
CA GLN A 16 0.55 -12.96 -10.97
C GLN A 16 1.99 -12.51 -10.74
N GLU A 17 2.63 -11.95 -11.76
CA GLU A 17 4.00 -11.43 -11.65
C GLU A 17 4.11 -10.31 -10.61
N GLN A 18 3.13 -9.42 -10.57
CA GLN A 18 3.10 -8.34 -9.57
C GLN A 18 2.88 -8.89 -8.16
N ALA A 19 2.00 -9.87 -8.00
CA ALA A 19 1.82 -10.55 -6.71
C ALA A 19 3.10 -11.27 -6.27
N ASP A 20 3.80 -11.89 -7.20
CA ASP A 20 5.08 -12.58 -6.91
C ASP A 20 6.15 -11.59 -6.43
N LEU A 21 6.18 -10.38 -7.01
CA LEU A 21 7.09 -9.33 -6.55
C LEU A 21 6.78 -8.89 -5.12
N LEU A 22 5.51 -8.76 -4.77
CA LEU A 22 5.10 -8.45 -3.40
C LEU A 22 5.49 -9.57 -2.43
N LYS A 23 5.34 -10.83 -2.84
CA LYS A 23 5.77 -11.98 -2.04
C LYS A 23 7.28 -11.99 -1.84
N ALA A 24 8.05 -11.60 -2.87
CA ALA A 24 9.50 -11.50 -2.77
C ALA A 24 9.96 -10.44 -1.77
N LEU A 25 9.15 -9.39 -1.56
CA LEU A 25 9.39 -8.39 -0.52
C LEU A 25 9.07 -8.89 0.89
N GLY A 26 8.31 -9.98 1.00
CA GLY A 26 7.90 -10.56 2.27
C GLY A 26 6.39 -10.58 2.51
N PHE A 27 5.59 -10.01 1.63
CA PHE A 27 4.13 -10.00 1.75
C PHE A 27 3.56 -11.31 1.21
N ASP A 28 3.61 -12.35 2.02
CA ASP A 28 3.26 -13.72 1.62
C ASP A 28 1.76 -13.94 1.38
N ASN A 29 0.91 -13.00 1.79
CA ASN A 29 -0.53 -13.04 1.54
C ASN A 29 -0.94 -12.35 0.23
N ALA A 30 0.01 -11.92 -0.60
CA ALA A 30 -0.26 -11.10 -1.79
C ALA A 30 -1.13 -11.78 -2.85
N ASP A 31 -1.17 -13.13 -2.90
CA ASP A 31 -2.04 -13.86 -3.83
C ASP A 31 -3.53 -13.57 -3.60
N THR A 32 -3.91 -13.17 -2.38
CA THR A 32 -5.29 -12.77 -2.09
C THR A 32 -5.73 -11.59 -2.96
N LEU A 33 -4.79 -10.72 -3.32
CA LEU A 33 -5.08 -9.56 -4.17
C LEU A 33 -5.42 -9.94 -5.62
N LEU A 34 -5.20 -11.20 -6.00
CA LEU A 34 -5.56 -11.72 -7.32
C LEU A 34 -7.00 -12.25 -7.37
N GLU A 35 -7.64 -12.44 -6.23
CA GLU A 35 -9.03 -12.88 -6.17
C GLU A 35 -9.95 -11.85 -6.85
N HIS A 36 -10.97 -12.34 -7.53
CA HIS A 36 -11.85 -11.49 -8.36
C HIS A 36 -12.83 -10.68 -7.52
N GLU A 37 -12.30 -9.73 -6.76
CA GLU A 37 -13.10 -8.75 -6.01
C GLU A 37 -12.26 -7.50 -5.75
N TYR A 38 -12.87 -6.50 -5.11
CA TYR A 38 -12.15 -5.30 -4.68
C TYR A 38 -11.33 -5.59 -3.43
N HIS A 39 -10.13 -5.02 -3.37
CA HIS A 39 -9.21 -5.19 -2.26
C HIS A 39 -8.64 -3.86 -1.79
N SER A 40 -8.47 -3.74 -0.49
CA SER A 40 -7.56 -2.77 0.11
C SER A 40 -6.32 -3.51 0.63
N PHE A 41 -5.20 -2.82 0.70
CA PHE A 41 -3.96 -3.40 1.16
C PHE A 41 -3.08 -2.35 1.81
N VAL A 42 -2.58 -2.66 3.00
CA VAL A 42 -1.54 -1.90 3.69
C VAL A 42 -0.37 -2.85 3.95
N GLY A 43 0.81 -2.45 3.47
CA GLY A 43 2.05 -3.17 3.73
C GLY A 43 3.09 -2.24 4.34
N VAL A 44 3.73 -2.69 5.40
CA VAL A 44 4.83 -1.97 6.03
C VAL A 44 5.98 -2.96 6.24
N ILE A 45 7.14 -2.64 5.69
CA ILE A 45 8.32 -3.47 5.81
C ILE A 45 9.50 -2.65 6.29
N ASP A 46 10.17 -3.12 7.34
CA ASP A 46 11.36 -2.52 7.91
C ASP A 46 12.57 -3.41 7.61
N GLY A 47 13.35 -3.02 6.61
CA GLY A 47 14.40 -3.87 6.09
C GLY A 47 13.83 -5.17 5.54
N LYS A 48 14.03 -6.29 6.23
CA LYS A 48 13.49 -7.60 5.86
C LYS A 48 12.32 -8.04 6.74
N THR A 49 11.93 -7.20 7.70
CA THR A 49 10.89 -7.54 8.66
C THR A 49 9.57 -6.94 8.20
N VAL A 50 8.57 -7.79 7.97
CA VAL A 50 7.21 -7.35 7.67
C VAL A 50 6.55 -6.93 8.98
N VAL A 51 6.24 -5.65 9.10
CA VAL A 51 5.59 -5.07 10.27
C VAL A 51 4.07 -5.19 10.15
N ALA A 52 3.54 -5.01 8.94
CA ALA A 52 2.11 -5.14 8.66
C ALA A 52 1.89 -5.62 7.23
N GLN A 53 0.90 -6.49 7.05
CA GLN A 53 0.39 -6.91 5.74
C GLN A 53 -1.11 -7.18 5.90
N ASN A 54 -1.89 -6.13 5.82
CA ASN A 54 -3.32 -6.17 6.10
C ASN A 54 -4.11 -6.02 4.79
N ILE A 55 -5.09 -6.91 4.60
CA ILE A 55 -5.94 -6.91 3.41
C ILE A 55 -7.39 -6.77 3.83
N GLY A 56 -8.12 -5.88 3.18
CA GLY A 56 -9.56 -5.80 3.24
C GLY A 56 -10.17 -6.26 1.92
N ASN A 57 -11.34 -6.86 1.97
CA ASN A 57 -12.02 -7.41 0.80
C ASN A 57 -13.43 -6.85 0.70
N GLY A 58 -13.77 -6.33 -0.47
CA GLY A 58 -15.10 -5.79 -0.75
C GLY A 58 -15.08 -4.30 -1.04
N ASP A 59 -16.11 -3.83 -1.75
CA ASP A 59 -16.26 -2.42 -2.11
C ASP A 59 -17.30 -1.74 -1.22
N ASN A 60 -17.11 -1.88 0.07
CA ASN A 60 -17.93 -1.30 1.14
C ASN A 60 -17.04 -1.04 2.35
N ALA A 61 -17.60 -0.95 3.55
CA ALA A 61 -16.81 -0.69 4.76
C ALA A 61 -15.70 -1.75 4.99
N ASP A 62 -15.87 -2.98 4.50
CA ASP A 62 -14.87 -4.03 4.61
C ASP A 62 -13.66 -3.78 3.70
N GLY A 63 -13.76 -2.87 2.76
CA GLY A 63 -12.67 -2.42 1.90
C GLY A 63 -11.82 -1.31 2.52
N ASN A 64 -11.95 -1.05 3.79
CA ASN A 64 -11.11 -0.12 4.53
C ASN A 64 -10.09 -0.90 5.35
N THR A 65 -8.82 -0.61 5.15
CA THR A 65 -7.70 -1.25 5.86
C THR A 65 -6.77 -0.18 6.40
N GLU A 66 -6.36 -0.32 7.65
CA GLU A 66 -5.52 0.67 8.31
C GLU A 66 -4.39 0.01 9.10
N TYR A 67 -3.33 0.77 9.29
CA TYR A 67 -2.25 0.46 10.22
C TYR A 67 -1.83 1.75 10.94
N HIS A 68 -1.66 1.66 12.23
CA HIS A 68 -1.18 2.77 13.08
C HIS A 68 -0.12 2.23 14.03
N GLY A 69 1.04 2.89 14.09
CA GLY A 69 2.09 2.44 15.00
C GLY A 69 3.30 3.34 15.01
N MET A 70 4.20 3.06 15.94
CA MET A 70 5.52 3.68 16.01
C MET A 70 6.55 2.72 15.43
N LEU A 71 7.42 3.23 14.56
CA LEU A 71 8.50 2.47 13.96
C LEU A 71 9.72 3.35 13.85
N ASN A 72 10.84 2.93 14.47
CA ASN A 72 12.08 3.72 14.49
C ASN A 72 11.84 5.17 14.93
N ASP A 73 11.06 5.37 16.00
CA ASP A 73 10.66 6.67 16.55
C ASP A 73 9.79 7.52 15.61
N MET A 74 9.31 6.94 14.51
CA MET A 74 8.37 7.60 13.62
C MET A 74 6.94 7.14 13.90
N ASN A 75 6.00 8.07 13.95
CA ASN A 75 4.59 7.77 14.05
C ASN A 75 4.04 7.53 12.63
N ILE A 76 3.56 6.32 12.35
CA ILE A 76 3.09 5.92 11.03
C ILE A 76 1.60 5.61 11.09
N SER A 77 0.84 6.23 10.19
CA SER A 77 -0.59 5.97 10.00
C SER A 77 -0.85 5.74 8.52
N VAL A 78 -1.41 4.58 8.17
CA VAL A 78 -1.65 4.19 6.79
C VAL A 78 -3.11 3.79 6.63
N THR A 79 -3.73 4.26 5.56
CA THR A 79 -5.12 3.91 5.19
C THR A 79 -5.16 3.50 3.73
N SER A 80 -5.85 2.41 3.44
CA SER A 80 -6.13 1.93 2.10
C SER A 80 -7.62 1.66 1.97
N GLN A 81 -8.24 2.21 0.93
CA GLN A 81 -9.68 2.09 0.73
C GLN A 81 -10.02 1.73 -0.72
N THR A 82 -11.02 0.87 -0.89
CA THR A 82 -11.66 0.63 -2.17
C THR A 82 -12.59 1.81 -2.51
N LEU A 83 -13.12 1.84 -3.73
CA LEU A 83 -13.88 2.97 -4.26
C LEU A 83 -15.03 3.39 -3.33
N HIS A 84 -15.91 2.46 -2.96
CA HIS A 84 -17.08 2.77 -2.12
C HIS A 84 -16.79 2.68 -0.61
N ALA A 85 -15.58 2.29 -0.22
CA ALA A 85 -15.13 2.36 1.17
C ALA A 85 -14.57 3.74 1.54
N GLY A 86 -14.34 4.61 0.56
CA GLY A 86 -13.80 5.95 0.76
C GLY A 86 -12.86 6.43 -0.33
N ASP A 87 -12.41 5.53 -1.21
CA ASP A 87 -11.57 5.84 -2.37
C ASP A 87 -10.32 6.64 -1.99
N LYS A 88 -9.52 6.09 -1.07
CA LYS A 88 -8.39 6.81 -0.50
C LYS A 88 -7.19 5.93 -0.27
N SER A 89 -6.01 6.47 -0.50
CA SER A 89 -4.73 6.00 0.02
C SER A 89 -4.09 7.12 0.83
N SER A 90 -3.75 6.84 2.08
CA SER A 90 -3.06 7.79 2.95
C SER A 90 -1.86 7.11 3.59
N ILE A 91 -0.72 7.78 3.53
CA ILE A 91 0.51 7.34 4.20
C ILE A 91 1.06 8.53 4.96
N ASN A 92 0.81 8.56 6.25
CA ASN A 92 1.21 9.66 7.13
C ASN A 92 2.43 9.23 7.92
N VAL A 93 3.49 10.01 7.83
CA VAL A 93 4.74 9.78 8.58
C VAL A 93 5.03 11.02 9.41
N SER A 94 5.07 10.84 10.72
CA SER A 94 5.36 11.91 11.69
C SER A 94 4.45 13.14 11.50
N GLY A 95 3.17 12.89 11.23
CA GLY A 95 2.14 13.93 11.11
C GLY A 95 1.99 14.53 9.72
N LYS A 96 2.77 14.10 8.73
CA LYS A 96 2.71 14.64 7.38
C LYS A 96 2.29 13.57 6.36
N GLU A 97 1.40 13.96 5.43
CA GLU A 97 0.91 13.09 4.37
C GLU A 97 1.91 12.99 3.22
N TYR A 98 2.27 11.77 2.82
CA TYR A 98 3.22 11.52 1.72
C TYR A 98 2.65 10.67 0.59
N SER A 99 1.47 10.05 0.76
CA SER A 99 0.84 9.30 -0.32
C SER A 99 0.45 10.25 -1.44
N LYS A 100 0.70 9.85 -2.69
CA LYS A 100 0.19 10.58 -3.85
C LYS A 100 -1.30 10.37 -4.05
N ASN A 101 -1.89 9.43 -3.31
CA ASN A 101 -3.31 9.11 -3.34
C ASN A 101 -3.83 8.85 -4.77
N MET A 102 -3.03 8.16 -5.55
CA MET A 102 -3.40 7.76 -6.91
C MET A 102 -4.05 6.38 -6.89
N ARG A 103 -4.88 6.10 -7.87
CA ARG A 103 -5.45 4.76 -8.04
C ARG A 103 -4.32 3.76 -8.23
N GLY A 104 -4.42 2.58 -7.59
CA GLY A 104 -3.39 1.57 -7.63
C GLY A 104 -2.48 1.62 -6.41
N PHE A 105 -1.21 1.34 -6.60
CA PHE A 105 -0.22 1.32 -5.52
C PHE A 105 0.38 2.69 -5.26
N ASN A 106 0.42 3.05 -3.98
CA ASN A 106 1.15 4.23 -3.49
C ASN A 106 2.22 3.73 -2.52
N ILE A 107 3.46 4.19 -2.70
CA ILE A 107 4.62 3.69 -1.96
C ILE A 107 5.40 4.88 -1.41
N VAL A 108 5.77 4.80 -0.13
CA VAL A 108 6.63 5.77 0.53
C VAL A 108 7.82 5.04 1.12
N VAL A 109 9.01 5.53 0.85
CA VAL A 109 10.26 4.97 1.39
C VAL A 109 10.88 5.95 2.37
N VAL A 110 11.22 5.44 3.55
CA VAL A 110 11.77 6.25 4.65
C VAL A 110 13.17 5.74 4.98
N ASP A 111 14.11 6.67 5.16
CA ASP A 111 15.43 6.38 5.67
C ASP A 111 15.34 6.08 7.17
N ASN A 112 15.71 4.86 7.58
CA ASN A 112 15.60 4.42 8.97
C ASN A 112 16.58 5.15 9.90
N THR A 113 17.68 5.68 9.36
CA THR A 113 18.69 6.38 10.16
C THR A 113 18.28 7.81 10.46
N THR A 114 17.75 8.53 9.46
CA THR A 114 17.40 9.95 9.58
C THR A 114 15.92 10.20 9.85
N GLY A 115 15.04 9.25 9.55
CA GLY A 115 13.60 9.43 9.59
C GLY A 115 13.05 10.24 8.42
N GLU A 116 13.88 10.56 7.43
CA GLU A 116 13.47 11.33 6.27
C GLU A 116 12.79 10.46 5.23
N VAL A 117 11.70 10.98 4.64
CA VAL A 117 11.08 10.36 3.47
C VAL A 117 11.95 10.64 2.26
N ILE A 118 12.48 9.59 1.65
CA ILE A 118 13.41 9.68 0.51
C ILE A 118 12.75 9.42 -0.83
N ASP A 119 11.57 8.83 -0.86
CA ASP A 119 10.81 8.64 -2.10
C ASP A 119 9.32 8.51 -1.80
N SER A 120 8.51 9.01 -2.73
CA SER A 120 7.07 8.82 -2.77
C SER A 120 6.67 8.57 -4.21
N ALA A 121 6.09 7.40 -4.49
CA ALA A 121 5.79 6.98 -5.85
C ALA A 121 4.39 6.37 -5.92
N ALA A 122 3.82 6.34 -7.12
CA ALA A 122 2.53 5.71 -7.36
C ALA A 122 2.49 5.01 -8.72
N PHE A 123 1.75 3.90 -8.79
CA PHE A 123 1.54 3.12 -10.01
C PHE A 123 0.05 2.82 -10.17
N ASP A 124 -0.53 3.22 -11.31
CA ASP A 124 -1.92 2.88 -11.63
C ASP A 124 -1.97 1.47 -12.23
N THR A 125 -2.55 0.52 -11.49
CA THR A 125 -2.67 -0.88 -11.93
C THR A 125 -3.80 -1.10 -12.94
N HIS A 126 -4.62 -0.08 -13.22
CA HIS A 126 -5.75 -0.18 -14.14
C HIS A 126 -5.38 0.20 -15.57
N VAL A 127 -4.16 0.68 -15.81
CA VAL A 127 -3.67 1.02 -17.16
C VAL A 127 -2.71 -0.05 -17.65
N PRO A 128 -2.73 -0.37 -18.99
CA PRO A 128 -1.88 -1.44 -19.54
C PRO A 128 -0.39 -1.11 -19.48
N GLU A 129 -0.03 0.16 -19.47
CA GLU A 129 1.34 0.62 -19.44
C GLU A 129 1.69 1.11 -18.04
N PHE A 130 2.78 0.57 -17.50
CA PHE A 130 3.27 0.97 -16.19
C PHE A 130 3.90 2.34 -16.26
N THR A 131 3.22 3.34 -15.72
CA THR A 131 3.82 4.64 -15.45
C THR A 131 3.97 4.82 -13.95
N CYS A 132 5.20 5.12 -13.53
CA CYS A 132 5.50 5.47 -12.15
C CYS A 132 5.42 6.99 -12.01
N THR A 133 4.61 7.46 -11.06
CA THR A 133 4.53 8.88 -10.70
C THR A 133 5.32 9.11 -9.43
N ARG A 134 6.21 10.09 -9.47
CA ARG A 134 6.99 10.51 -8.32
C ARG A 134 6.74 11.95 -7.93
#